data_26bee77527b359678058012ae0db402b
#
_entry.id   26bee77527b359678058012ae0db402b
#
_cell.length_a   1.000
_cell.length_b   1.000
_cell.length_c   1.000
_cell.angle_alpha   90.00
_cell.angle_beta   90.00
_cell.angle_gamma   90.00
#
_symmetry.space_group_name_H-M   'P 1'
#
loop_
_entity.id
_entity.type
_entity.pdbx_description
1 polymer ?
#
loop_
_entity_poly.entity_id
_entity_poly.type
_entity_poly.pdbx_seq_one_letter_code
_entity_poly.pdbx_strand_id
1 'polypeptide(L)'
;LARLEGTTHPDETILYTAHWDHIGVGAPDAEGDTIFNGAVDNATGTAGLIEIARAFGAGPRPERSIVMISFTAEESGLLGSEFYASNPVYPLARTVGGFNADAMNVYGRTARYGITGYGQSDFDERIGAKVEAQGREIQPDANPASGGYFRSDHFPLAKRGVPMTYGGSTGEFRDEPITRREVLRAEYGSSRYHQAADEWSADWDLTGQAEDLQVLYEVGLDLANSRDWPAW
;
A
#
# COMPACT_ATOMS: atom_id res chain seq x y z
N LEU A 1 -5.65 -9.42 11.52
CA LEU A 1 -4.26 -9.18 11.93
C LEU A 1 -3.50 -10.51 12.00
N ALA A 2 -2.27 -10.55 11.43
CA ALA A 2 -1.35 -11.67 11.49
C ALA A 2 0.05 -11.20 11.89
N ARG A 3 0.85 -12.07 12.52
CA ARG A 3 2.23 -11.76 12.94
C ARG A 3 3.16 -12.90 12.59
N LEU A 4 4.29 -12.57 11.97
CA LEU A 4 5.47 -13.41 11.92
C LEU A 4 6.43 -12.91 13.00
N GLU A 5 6.65 -13.74 14.02
CA GLU A 5 7.48 -13.36 15.16
C GLU A 5 8.96 -13.30 14.78
N GLY A 6 9.62 -12.20 15.18
CA GLY A 6 11.06 -12.00 14.99
C GLY A 6 11.92 -12.91 15.87
N THR A 7 13.18 -13.11 15.46
CA THR A 7 14.08 -14.02 16.15
C THR A 7 14.83 -13.40 17.33
N THR A 8 15.27 -12.15 17.19
CA THR A 8 16.14 -11.45 18.16
C THR A 8 15.46 -10.24 18.81
N HIS A 9 14.56 -9.59 18.08
CA HIS A 9 13.84 -8.40 18.52
C HIS A 9 12.34 -8.55 18.31
N PRO A 10 11.69 -9.59 18.89
CA PRO A 10 10.30 -9.92 18.64
C PRO A 10 9.32 -8.80 19.05
N ASP A 11 9.71 -7.94 19.99
CA ASP A 11 8.87 -6.83 20.45
C ASP A 11 8.91 -5.59 19.55
N GLU A 12 9.87 -5.52 18.61
CA GLU A 12 9.93 -4.48 17.61
C GLU A 12 9.18 -4.94 16.36
N THR A 13 8.28 -4.10 15.84
CA THR A 13 7.38 -4.50 14.76
C THR A 13 7.52 -3.62 13.53
N ILE A 14 7.39 -4.22 12.36
CA ILE A 14 7.21 -3.53 11.08
C ILE A 14 5.81 -3.86 10.58
N LEU A 15 5.04 -2.84 10.23
CA LEU A 15 3.66 -3.00 9.81
C LEU A 15 3.54 -3.03 8.28
N TYR A 16 2.65 -3.88 7.80
CA TYR A 16 2.10 -3.84 6.45
C TYR A 16 0.59 -3.75 6.58
N THR A 17 0.00 -2.75 5.95
CA THR A 17 -1.43 -2.45 6.09
C THR A 17 -2.12 -2.33 4.74
N ALA A 18 -3.39 -2.70 4.71
CA ALA A 18 -4.34 -2.44 3.64
C ALA A 18 -5.74 -2.50 4.24
N HIS A 19 -6.70 -1.82 3.69
CA HIS A 19 -8.10 -2.05 4.08
C HIS A 19 -8.73 -3.18 3.24
N TRP A 20 -9.72 -3.85 3.80
CA TRP A 20 -10.43 -4.97 3.15
C TRP A 20 -11.90 -4.66 2.89
N ASP A 21 -12.39 -3.56 3.43
CA ASP A 21 -13.73 -3.05 3.15
C ASP A 21 -13.77 -2.25 1.86
N HIS A 22 -14.98 -2.07 1.36
CA HIS A 22 -15.33 -1.09 0.34
C HIS A 22 -16.73 -0.56 0.65
N ILE A 23 -17.34 0.19 -0.25
CA ILE A 23 -18.63 0.87 -0.05
C ILE A 23 -19.78 -0.12 0.22
N GLY A 24 -19.67 -1.35 -0.27
CA GLY A 24 -20.64 -2.41 -0.03
C GLY A 24 -21.82 -2.36 -1.00
N VAL A 25 -23.05 -2.12 -0.49
CA VAL A 25 -24.24 -2.05 -1.33
C VAL A 25 -24.74 -0.61 -1.43
N GLY A 26 -24.85 -0.10 -2.66
CA GLY A 26 -25.25 1.26 -2.94
C GLY A 26 -26.46 1.39 -3.88
N ALA A 27 -26.61 2.57 -4.46
CA ALA A 27 -27.60 2.80 -5.50
C ALA A 27 -27.21 2.02 -6.78
N PRO A 28 -28.22 1.50 -7.53
CA PRO A 28 -27.92 0.80 -8.77
C PRO A 28 -27.26 1.73 -9.80
N ASP A 29 -26.30 1.20 -10.52
CA ASP A 29 -25.75 1.86 -11.71
C ASP A 29 -26.69 1.76 -12.93
N ALA A 30 -26.19 2.09 -14.13
CA ALA A 30 -26.99 2.05 -15.36
C ALA A 30 -27.39 0.63 -15.78
N GLU A 31 -26.62 -0.37 -15.37
CA GLU A 31 -26.84 -1.79 -15.60
C GLU A 31 -27.67 -2.44 -14.51
N GLY A 32 -27.96 -1.73 -13.43
CA GLY A 32 -28.73 -2.20 -12.28
C GLY A 32 -27.89 -2.88 -11.20
N ASP A 33 -26.56 -2.79 -11.30
CA ASP A 33 -25.66 -3.32 -10.29
C ASP A 33 -25.63 -2.40 -9.05
N THR A 34 -25.76 -3.01 -7.89
CA THR A 34 -25.77 -2.32 -6.58
C THR A 34 -24.57 -2.70 -5.70
N ILE A 35 -23.70 -3.59 -6.17
CA ILE A 35 -22.60 -4.13 -5.39
C ILE A 35 -21.31 -3.38 -5.77
N PHE A 36 -20.74 -2.66 -4.83
CA PHE A 36 -19.46 -1.99 -4.99
C PHE A 36 -18.37 -2.95 -4.55
N ASN A 37 -17.78 -3.66 -5.52
CA ASN A 37 -16.87 -4.79 -5.27
C ASN A 37 -15.51 -4.35 -4.73
N GLY A 38 -15.00 -3.15 -5.10
CA GLY A 38 -13.69 -2.67 -4.66
C GLY A 38 -12.55 -3.55 -5.12
N ALA A 39 -12.55 -3.94 -6.39
CA ALA A 39 -11.57 -4.89 -6.88
C ALA A 39 -10.16 -4.29 -6.97
N VAL A 40 -10.02 -3.04 -7.41
CA VAL A 40 -8.77 -2.28 -7.31
C VAL A 40 -8.67 -1.65 -5.92
N ASP A 41 -9.71 -1.01 -5.46
CA ASP A 41 -9.81 -0.34 -4.17
C ASP A 41 -10.71 -1.11 -3.19
N ASN A 42 -10.20 -2.04 -2.36
CA ASN A 42 -8.79 -2.30 -2.17
C ASN A 42 -8.49 -3.82 -2.06
N ALA A 43 -9.14 -4.66 -2.91
CA ALA A 43 -8.78 -6.07 -2.95
C ALA A 43 -7.32 -6.27 -3.44
N THR A 44 -6.79 -5.33 -4.26
CA THR A 44 -5.39 -5.36 -4.69
C THR A 44 -4.41 -5.21 -3.53
N GLY A 45 -4.65 -4.27 -2.63
CA GLY A 45 -3.81 -4.09 -1.43
C GLY A 45 -3.90 -5.28 -0.48
N THR A 46 -5.12 -5.80 -0.25
CA THR A 46 -5.33 -7.00 0.57
C THR A 46 -4.63 -8.22 -0.02
N ALA A 47 -4.70 -8.43 -1.33
CA ALA A 47 -3.95 -9.49 -2.02
C ALA A 47 -2.43 -9.26 -1.89
N GLY A 48 -1.98 -8.01 -2.00
CA GLY A 48 -0.59 -7.61 -1.79
C GLY A 48 -0.08 -7.98 -0.39
N LEU A 49 -0.87 -7.74 0.65
CA LEU A 49 -0.52 -8.18 2.02
C LEU A 49 -0.31 -9.69 2.12
N ILE A 50 -1.17 -10.48 1.46
CA ILE A 50 -1.07 -11.94 1.46
C ILE A 50 0.23 -12.38 0.77
N GLU A 51 0.59 -11.77 -0.36
CA GLU A 51 1.81 -12.09 -1.09
C GLU A 51 3.08 -11.69 -0.31
N ILE A 52 3.09 -10.52 0.34
CA ILE A 52 4.20 -10.12 1.22
C ILE A 52 4.31 -11.09 2.40
N ALA A 53 3.19 -11.47 3.02
CA ALA A 53 3.19 -12.45 4.11
C ALA A 53 3.74 -13.81 3.66
N ARG A 54 3.38 -14.25 2.44
CA ARG A 54 3.90 -15.47 1.82
C ARG A 54 5.41 -15.40 1.59
N ALA A 55 5.90 -14.25 1.09
CA ALA A 55 7.32 -14.03 0.84
C ALA A 55 8.14 -14.11 2.14
N PHE A 56 7.71 -13.42 3.21
CA PHE A 56 8.34 -13.52 4.53
C PHE A 56 8.27 -14.92 5.13
N GLY A 57 7.14 -15.63 4.93
CA GLY A 57 6.94 -16.98 5.42
C GLY A 57 7.81 -18.05 4.71
N ALA A 58 8.19 -17.79 3.46
CA ALA A 58 9.04 -18.68 2.67
C ALA A 58 10.54 -18.43 2.89
N GLY A 59 10.92 -17.25 3.41
CA GLY A 59 12.31 -16.86 3.68
C GLY A 59 12.80 -17.18 5.09
N PRO A 60 14.06 -16.84 5.38
CA PRO A 60 14.57 -16.84 6.74
C PRO A 60 13.76 -15.90 7.63
N ARG A 61 13.50 -16.31 8.88
CA ARG A 61 12.82 -15.43 9.83
C ARG A 61 13.65 -14.18 10.10
N PRO A 62 13.07 -12.98 9.99
CA PRO A 62 13.76 -11.73 10.27
C PRO A 62 14.03 -11.57 11.78
N GLU A 63 14.88 -10.60 12.14
CA GLU A 63 15.19 -10.30 13.54
C GLU A 63 14.02 -9.62 14.25
N ARG A 64 13.33 -8.67 13.60
CA ARG A 64 12.12 -7.99 14.09
C ARG A 64 10.87 -8.72 13.61
N SER A 65 9.77 -8.53 14.32
CA SER A 65 8.46 -9.07 13.92
C SER A 65 7.86 -8.31 12.75
N ILE A 66 7.23 -9.05 11.84
CA ILE A 66 6.41 -8.49 10.75
C ILE A 66 4.95 -8.65 11.14
N VAL A 67 4.20 -7.58 11.04
CA VAL A 67 2.76 -7.56 11.36
C VAL A 67 1.96 -7.11 10.15
N MET A 68 1.01 -7.95 9.73
CA MET A 68 0.06 -7.66 8.68
C MET A 68 -1.26 -7.25 9.30
N ILE A 69 -1.81 -6.12 8.87
CA ILE A 69 -3.10 -5.63 9.36
C ILE A 69 -3.99 -5.32 8.15
N SER A 70 -5.11 -6.00 8.07
CA SER A 70 -6.18 -5.63 7.16
C SER A 70 -7.19 -4.79 7.95
N PHE A 71 -7.25 -3.49 7.68
CA PHE A 71 -8.14 -2.57 8.37
C PHE A 71 -9.57 -2.70 7.86
N THR A 72 -10.53 -2.29 8.65
CA THR A 72 -11.94 -2.22 8.29
C THR A 72 -12.44 -0.78 8.40
N ALA A 73 -13.47 -0.45 7.63
CA ALA A 73 -14.11 0.86 7.61
C ALA A 73 -13.14 2.03 7.28
N GLU A 74 -12.22 1.78 6.34
CA GLU A 74 -11.39 2.82 5.73
C GLU A 74 -12.27 3.83 5.01
N GLU A 75 -13.17 3.33 4.17
CA GLU A 75 -14.15 4.09 3.37
C GLU A 75 -15.15 4.90 4.22
N SER A 76 -15.23 4.57 5.49
CA SER A 76 -16.06 5.29 6.48
C SER A 76 -15.27 6.33 7.29
N GLY A 77 -14.06 6.71 6.82
CA GLY A 77 -13.22 7.71 7.44
C GLY A 77 -12.13 7.14 8.35
N LEU A 78 -11.43 6.10 7.89
CA LEU A 78 -10.24 5.50 8.52
C LEU A 78 -10.52 4.92 9.92
N LEU A 79 -11.75 4.42 10.16
CA LEU A 79 -12.17 4.06 11.52
C LEU A 79 -11.34 2.92 12.11
N GLY A 80 -10.99 1.92 11.30
CA GLY A 80 -10.21 0.77 11.75
C GLY A 80 -8.78 1.13 12.11
N SER A 81 -8.09 1.90 11.28
CA SER A 81 -6.73 2.38 11.54
C SER A 81 -6.68 3.38 12.68
N GLU A 82 -7.65 4.28 12.80
CA GLU A 82 -7.77 5.20 13.93
C GLU A 82 -8.01 4.45 15.25
N PHE A 83 -8.87 3.41 15.23
CA PHE A 83 -9.07 2.55 16.39
C PHE A 83 -7.79 1.82 16.79
N TYR A 84 -7.10 1.19 15.82
CA TYR A 84 -5.84 0.50 16.10
C TYR A 84 -4.77 1.47 16.62
N ALA A 85 -4.62 2.62 16.01
CA ALA A 85 -3.64 3.62 16.43
C ALA A 85 -3.92 4.19 17.83
N SER A 86 -5.20 4.17 18.27
CA SER A 86 -5.61 4.56 19.63
C SER A 86 -5.54 3.41 20.63
N ASN A 87 -5.70 2.15 20.17
CA ASN A 87 -5.75 0.95 21.00
C ASN A 87 -4.85 -0.15 20.36
N PRO A 88 -3.55 0.09 20.24
CA PRO A 88 -2.68 -0.77 19.47
C PRO A 88 -2.47 -2.13 20.16
N VAL A 89 -2.60 -3.23 19.40
CA VAL A 89 -2.25 -4.57 19.86
C VAL A 89 -0.76 -4.69 20.13
N TYR A 90 0.05 -4.04 19.31
CA TYR A 90 1.50 -3.91 19.51
C TYR A 90 1.84 -2.44 19.79
N PRO A 91 2.60 -2.13 20.85
CA PRO A 91 2.85 -0.75 21.25
C PRO A 91 3.45 0.10 20.13
N LEU A 92 2.88 1.27 19.83
CA LEU A 92 3.38 2.15 18.76
C LEU A 92 4.84 2.57 19.00
N ALA A 93 5.25 2.74 20.27
CA ALA A 93 6.65 3.02 20.63
C ALA A 93 7.63 1.87 20.30
N ARG A 94 7.12 0.71 19.92
CA ARG A 94 7.89 -0.45 19.43
C ARG A 94 7.62 -0.73 17.95
N THR A 95 6.82 0.09 17.29
CA THR A 95 6.57 0.01 15.85
C THR A 95 7.62 0.84 15.13
N VAL A 96 8.52 0.14 14.43
CA VAL A 96 9.67 0.75 13.74
C VAL A 96 9.23 1.60 12.58
N GLY A 97 8.19 1.15 11.87
CA GLY A 97 7.61 1.84 10.73
C GLY A 97 6.65 0.93 9.98
N GLY A 98 6.08 1.40 8.89
CA GLY A 98 5.15 0.58 8.13
C GLY A 98 4.85 1.05 6.71
N PHE A 99 4.17 0.19 6.00
CA PHE A 99 3.80 0.33 4.59
C PHE A 99 2.30 0.16 4.44
N ASN A 100 1.67 1.08 3.73
CA ASN A 100 0.26 0.99 3.39
C ASN A 100 0.09 0.69 1.91
N ALA A 101 -0.66 -0.36 1.58
CA ALA A 101 -1.01 -0.75 0.22
C ALA A 101 -2.48 -0.45 -0.03
N ASP A 102 -2.74 0.44 -0.98
CA ASP A 102 -4.08 0.93 -1.25
C ASP A 102 -4.23 1.28 -2.74
N ALA A 103 -5.27 0.73 -3.39
CA ALA A 103 -5.57 0.92 -4.81
C ALA A 103 -4.34 0.68 -5.70
N MET A 104 -3.74 -0.52 -5.62
CA MET A 104 -2.50 -0.83 -6.34
C MET A 104 -2.72 -0.94 -7.86
N ASN A 105 -1.66 -0.67 -8.62
CA ASN A 105 -1.68 -0.64 -10.08
C ASN A 105 -1.88 -2.02 -10.71
N VAL A 106 -2.90 -2.15 -11.56
CA VAL A 106 -3.27 -3.37 -12.29
C VAL A 106 -3.06 -3.27 -13.81
N TYR A 107 -2.33 -2.25 -14.27
CA TYR A 107 -2.20 -1.93 -15.70
C TYR A 107 -0.79 -2.15 -16.25
N GLY A 108 0.09 -2.85 -15.51
CA GLY A 108 1.45 -3.15 -15.93
C GLY A 108 2.52 -2.20 -15.37
N ARG A 109 3.77 -2.37 -15.82
CA ARG A 109 4.92 -1.70 -15.26
C ARG A 109 4.99 -0.22 -15.64
N THR A 110 5.43 0.61 -14.69
CA THR A 110 5.59 2.06 -14.88
C THR A 110 7.03 2.50 -14.72
N ALA A 111 7.37 3.67 -15.29
CA ALA A 111 8.71 4.26 -15.19
C ALA A 111 8.99 4.86 -13.81
N ARG A 112 7.95 5.15 -13.02
CA ARG A 112 8.09 5.86 -11.76
C ARG A 112 7.32 5.18 -10.64
N TYR A 113 7.78 5.45 -9.42
CA TYR A 113 7.10 5.12 -8.17
C TYR A 113 6.78 6.42 -7.43
N GLY A 114 5.49 6.65 -7.16
CA GLY A 114 5.02 7.82 -6.42
C GLY A 114 5.04 7.57 -4.91
N ILE A 115 5.47 8.57 -4.14
CA ILE A 115 5.35 8.56 -2.68
C ILE A 115 4.43 9.72 -2.28
N THR A 116 3.29 9.37 -1.70
CA THR A 116 2.36 10.34 -1.13
C THR A 116 2.93 10.85 0.19
N GLY A 117 3.09 12.18 0.32
CA GLY A 117 3.75 12.78 1.47
C GLY A 117 5.28 12.74 1.40
N TYR A 118 5.86 12.70 0.20
CA TYR A 118 7.31 12.74 -0.02
C TYR A 118 7.99 13.88 0.77
N GLY A 119 9.12 13.58 1.38
CA GLY A 119 9.91 14.52 2.16
C GLY A 119 9.57 14.54 3.67
N GLN A 120 8.74 13.62 4.15
CA GLN A 120 8.35 13.57 5.57
C GLN A 120 9.22 12.61 6.40
N SER A 121 9.84 11.61 5.79
CA SER A 121 10.70 10.67 6.52
C SER A 121 11.80 10.11 5.65
N ASP A 122 12.81 9.48 6.27
CA ASP A 122 13.90 8.80 5.56
C ASP A 122 13.48 7.49 4.88
N PHE A 123 12.21 7.10 4.98
CA PHE A 123 11.64 6.04 4.14
C PHE A 123 11.79 6.35 2.65
N ASP A 124 11.72 7.63 2.28
CA ASP A 124 11.85 8.06 0.89
C ASP A 124 13.18 7.63 0.28
N GLU A 125 14.29 7.77 1.03
CA GLU A 125 15.62 7.35 0.59
C GLU A 125 15.71 5.82 0.49
N ARG A 126 15.13 5.07 1.44
CA ARG A 126 15.14 3.61 1.46
C ARG A 126 14.34 3.03 0.29
N ILE A 127 13.15 3.59 0.05
CA ILE A 127 12.31 3.22 -1.10
C ILE A 127 13.01 3.62 -2.40
N GLY A 128 13.57 4.83 -2.46
CA GLY A 128 14.29 5.36 -3.63
C GLY A 128 15.39 4.43 -4.10
N ALA A 129 16.20 3.90 -3.19
CA ALA A 129 17.27 2.95 -3.52
C ALA A 129 16.74 1.65 -4.16
N LYS A 130 15.61 1.12 -3.71
CA LYS A 130 15.01 -0.10 -4.29
C LYS A 130 14.32 0.19 -5.62
N VAL A 131 13.65 1.32 -5.75
CA VAL A 131 13.01 1.79 -6.99
C VAL A 131 14.06 2.01 -8.08
N GLU A 132 15.19 2.66 -7.74
CA GLU A 132 16.31 2.87 -8.66
C GLU A 132 16.93 1.54 -9.12
N ALA A 133 17.06 0.56 -8.22
CA ALA A 133 17.53 -0.78 -8.56
C ALA A 133 16.63 -1.51 -9.58
N GLN A 134 15.35 -1.15 -9.65
CA GLN A 134 14.41 -1.62 -10.68
C GLN A 134 14.49 -0.79 -11.99
N GLY A 135 15.37 0.21 -12.08
CA GLY A 135 15.45 1.14 -13.22
C GLY A 135 14.26 2.10 -13.31
N ARG A 136 13.66 2.41 -12.16
CA ARG A 136 12.56 3.36 -12.01
C ARG A 136 13.03 4.62 -11.29
N GLU A 137 12.21 5.67 -11.34
CA GLU A 137 12.48 6.94 -10.65
C GLU A 137 11.43 7.20 -9.57
N ILE A 138 11.84 7.87 -8.49
CA ILE A 138 10.89 8.39 -7.52
C ILE A 138 10.18 9.61 -8.09
N GLN A 139 8.87 9.64 -7.93
CA GLN A 139 8.05 10.82 -8.20
C GLN A 139 7.49 11.34 -6.88
N PRO A 140 7.91 12.53 -6.44
CA PRO A 140 7.26 13.23 -5.34
C PRO A 140 5.76 13.45 -5.62
N ASP A 141 4.96 13.61 -4.57
CA ASP A 141 3.55 13.96 -4.73
C ASP A 141 3.37 15.20 -5.60
N ALA A 142 2.71 15.03 -6.75
CA ALA A 142 2.53 16.11 -7.72
C ALA A 142 1.51 17.17 -7.25
N ASN A 143 0.64 16.82 -6.29
CA ASN A 143 -0.40 17.73 -5.78
C ASN A 143 -0.65 17.54 -4.27
N PRO A 144 0.31 17.87 -3.40
CA PRO A 144 0.16 17.73 -1.96
C PRO A 144 -1.06 18.51 -1.41
N ALA A 145 -1.42 19.62 -2.07
CA ALA A 145 -2.56 20.44 -1.69
C ALA A 145 -3.92 19.72 -1.85
N SER A 146 -3.97 18.61 -2.60
CA SER A 146 -5.18 17.78 -2.69
C SER A 146 -5.51 17.05 -1.39
N GLY A 147 -4.54 16.95 -0.48
CA GLY A 147 -4.69 16.28 0.80
C GLY A 147 -4.69 14.75 0.71
N GLY A 148 -4.16 14.16 -0.37
CA GLY A 148 -4.08 12.70 -0.55
C GLY A 148 -3.40 11.99 0.62
N TYR A 149 -2.37 12.60 1.22
CA TYR A 149 -1.68 12.06 2.40
C TYR A 149 -2.60 11.79 3.59
N PHE A 150 -3.73 12.48 3.70
CA PHE A 150 -4.64 12.37 4.84
C PHE A 150 -5.78 11.38 4.63
N ARG A 151 -5.80 10.64 3.50
CA ARG A 151 -6.96 9.89 3.04
C ARG A 151 -6.80 8.38 3.04
N SER A 152 -5.75 7.83 3.64
CA SER A 152 -5.59 6.39 3.75
C SER A 152 -5.01 5.98 5.11
N ASP A 153 -5.03 4.69 5.40
CA ASP A 153 -4.80 4.07 6.71
C ASP A 153 -3.41 4.29 7.33
N HIS A 154 -2.44 4.74 6.55
CA HIS A 154 -1.13 5.15 7.09
C HIS A 154 -1.22 6.37 8.01
N PHE A 155 -2.17 7.28 7.73
CA PHE A 155 -2.23 8.58 8.38
C PHE A 155 -2.53 8.53 9.88
N PRO A 156 -3.49 7.74 10.40
CA PRO A 156 -3.71 7.63 11.85
C PRO A 156 -2.49 7.16 12.64
N LEU A 157 -1.65 6.30 12.04
CA LEU A 157 -0.39 5.84 12.63
C LEU A 157 0.69 6.91 12.54
N ALA A 158 0.85 7.55 11.37
CA ALA A 158 1.78 8.65 11.14
C ALA A 158 1.52 9.82 12.10
N LYS A 159 0.27 10.19 12.29
CA LYS A 159 -0.18 11.22 13.25
C LYS A 159 0.25 10.93 14.70
N ARG A 160 0.53 9.66 15.03
CA ARG A 160 0.99 9.21 16.35
C ARG A 160 2.48 8.89 16.43
N GLY A 161 3.23 9.32 15.41
CA GLY A 161 4.69 9.24 15.40
C GLY A 161 5.26 7.94 14.85
N VAL A 162 4.47 7.07 14.23
CA VAL A 162 5.00 5.91 13.51
C VAL A 162 5.32 6.32 12.08
N PRO A 163 6.58 6.22 11.62
CA PRO A 163 6.91 6.45 10.22
C PRO A 163 6.16 5.46 9.32
N MET A 164 5.32 6.00 8.45
CA MET A 164 4.51 5.21 7.51
C MET A 164 4.74 5.72 6.10
N THR A 165 4.76 4.81 5.14
CA THR A 165 4.81 5.16 3.72
C THR A 165 3.56 4.67 2.99
N TYR A 166 3.13 5.45 2.02
CA TYR A 166 2.03 5.17 1.11
C TYR A 166 2.42 5.62 -0.30
N GLY A 167 2.32 4.72 -1.26
CA GLY A 167 2.70 5.01 -2.64
C GLY A 167 2.65 3.79 -3.54
N GLY A 168 3.04 3.98 -4.79
CA GLY A 168 3.02 2.92 -5.80
C GLY A 168 3.33 3.41 -7.21
N SER A 169 3.11 2.55 -8.16
CA SER A 169 3.32 2.77 -9.60
C SER A 169 2.65 4.04 -10.12
N THR A 170 3.43 4.89 -10.79
CA THR A 170 2.95 6.12 -11.41
C THR A 170 3.78 6.49 -12.66
N GLY A 171 3.42 7.58 -13.33
CA GLY A 171 4.10 8.01 -14.54
C GLY A 171 3.74 7.18 -15.77
N GLU A 172 4.63 7.18 -16.73
CA GLU A 172 4.46 6.52 -18.02
C GLU A 172 4.59 5.00 -17.88
N PHE A 173 3.81 4.26 -18.67
CA PHE A 173 3.98 2.81 -18.76
C PHE A 173 5.24 2.45 -19.56
N ARG A 174 5.92 1.37 -19.15
CA ARG A 174 7.14 0.89 -19.80
C ARG A 174 6.87 -0.18 -20.86
N ASP A 175 5.71 -0.84 -20.80
CA ASP A 175 5.38 -1.96 -21.67
C ASP A 175 4.23 -1.58 -22.63
N GLU A 176 4.35 -2.08 -23.87
CA GLU A 176 3.28 -1.95 -24.86
C GLU A 176 2.04 -2.81 -24.50
N PRO A 177 0.84 -2.43 -24.86
CA PRO A 177 0.49 -1.19 -25.59
C PRO A 177 0.28 0.00 -24.63
N ILE A 178 1.18 0.98 -24.65
CA ILE A 178 1.20 2.13 -23.72
C ILE A 178 -0.13 2.89 -23.76
N THR A 179 -0.59 3.30 -24.92
CA THR A 179 -1.82 4.08 -25.08
C THR A 179 -3.04 3.39 -24.47
N ARG A 180 -3.16 2.06 -24.63
CA ARG A 180 -4.27 1.31 -24.02
C ARG A 180 -4.19 1.35 -22.50
N ARG A 181 -2.99 1.20 -21.93
CA ARG A 181 -2.77 1.22 -20.47
C ARG A 181 -3.12 2.59 -19.88
N GLU A 182 -2.72 3.66 -20.55
CA GLU A 182 -3.07 5.03 -20.15
C GLU A 182 -4.59 5.26 -20.17
N VAL A 183 -5.27 4.76 -21.20
CA VAL A 183 -6.74 4.84 -21.29
C VAL A 183 -7.39 4.07 -20.14
N LEU A 184 -6.97 2.84 -19.87
CA LEU A 184 -7.54 2.02 -18.78
C LEU A 184 -7.34 2.67 -17.40
N ARG A 185 -6.16 3.25 -17.15
CA ARG A 185 -5.87 3.97 -15.90
C ARG A 185 -6.74 5.23 -15.76
N ALA A 186 -6.91 5.98 -16.85
CA ALA A 186 -7.76 7.18 -16.85
C ALA A 186 -9.24 6.81 -16.68
N GLU A 187 -9.69 5.73 -17.31
CA GLU A 187 -11.04 5.18 -17.16
C GLU A 187 -11.31 4.75 -15.73
N TYR A 188 -10.35 4.10 -15.05
CA TYR A 188 -10.50 3.74 -13.65
C TYR A 188 -10.82 4.97 -12.80
N GLY A 189 -10.02 6.02 -12.87
CA GLY A 189 -10.24 7.24 -12.09
C GLY A 189 -11.53 8.00 -12.41
N SER A 190 -12.07 7.86 -13.63
CA SER A 190 -13.24 8.61 -14.07
C SER A 190 -14.58 7.85 -13.93
N SER A 191 -14.55 6.52 -13.94
CA SER A 191 -15.79 5.71 -14.05
C SER A 191 -15.81 4.43 -13.22
N ARG A 192 -14.71 4.05 -12.56
CA ARG A 192 -14.66 2.83 -11.75
C ARG A 192 -14.37 3.10 -10.28
N TYR A 193 -13.47 4.03 -9.97
CA TYR A 193 -13.12 4.38 -8.59
C TYR A 193 -14.36 4.81 -7.80
N HIS A 194 -14.66 4.10 -6.72
CA HIS A 194 -15.85 4.26 -5.90
C HIS A 194 -17.18 4.05 -6.66
N GLN A 195 -17.16 3.16 -7.67
CA GLN A 195 -18.34 2.78 -8.45
C GLN A 195 -18.53 1.25 -8.43
N ALA A 196 -19.74 0.77 -8.75
CA ALA A 196 -20.00 -0.66 -8.91
C ALA A 196 -19.07 -1.30 -9.97
N ALA A 197 -18.67 -0.53 -10.98
CA ALA A 197 -17.77 -0.96 -12.04
C ALA A 197 -16.31 -1.21 -11.61
N ASP A 198 -15.94 -0.99 -10.33
CA ASP A 198 -14.63 -1.45 -9.81
C ASP A 198 -14.63 -2.96 -9.59
N GLU A 199 -14.57 -3.69 -10.70
CA GLU A 199 -14.60 -5.13 -10.76
C GLU A 199 -13.28 -5.72 -11.26
N TRP A 200 -13.04 -6.97 -10.87
CA TRP A 200 -11.91 -7.74 -11.36
C TRP A 200 -11.99 -7.97 -12.88
N SER A 201 -10.85 -7.93 -13.55
CA SER A 201 -10.74 -8.25 -14.98
C SER A 201 -9.61 -9.23 -15.24
N ALA A 202 -9.87 -10.21 -16.12
CA ALA A 202 -8.84 -11.13 -16.60
C ALA A 202 -7.76 -10.45 -17.46
N ASP A 203 -8.02 -9.21 -17.90
CA ASP A 203 -7.09 -8.39 -18.69
C ASP A 203 -6.09 -7.62 -17.83
N TRP A 204 -6.13 -7.76 -16.51
CA TRP A 204 -5.19 -7.09 -15.62
C TRP A 204 -3.76 -7.57 -15.83
N ASP A 205 -2.83 -6.64 -15.86
CA ASP A 205 -1.40 -6.88 -15.85
C ASP A 205 -0.81 -6.49 -14.48
N LEU A 206 -0.64 -7.49 -13.63
CA LEU A 206 -0.17 -7.30 -12.26
C LEU A 206 1.37 -7.16 -12.15
N THR A 207 2.10 -7.09 -13.27
CA THR A 207 3.57 -6.98 -13.23
C THR A 207 4.05 -5.71 -12.53
N GLY A 208 3.33 -4.58 -12.70
CA GLY A 208 3.63 -3.33 -11.98
C GLY A 208 3.37 -3.44 -10.48
N GLN A 209 2.26 -4.07 -10.09
CA GLN A 209 1.97 -4.35 -8.69
C GLN A 209 3.05 -5.25 -8.05
N ALA A 210 3.50 -6.26 -8.77
CA ALA A 210 4.56 -7.15 -8.28
C ALA A 210 5.88 -6.39 -8.04
N GLU A 211 6.25 -5.46 -8.93
CA GLU A 211 7.42 -4.59 -8.71
C GLU A 211 7.25 -3.70 -7.48
N ASP A 212 6.07 -3.12 -7.28
CA ASP A 212 5.79 -2.30 -6.09
C ASP A 212 5.87 -3.13 -4.80
N LEU A 213 5.24 -4.30 -4.76
CA LEU A 213 5.31 -5.21 -3.62
C LEU A 213 6.74 -5.67 -3.32
N GLN A 214 7.57 -5.87 -4.35
CA GLN A 214 8.98 -6.19 -4.18
C GLN A 214 9.73 -5.06 -3.48
N VAL A 215 9.49 -3.79 -3.85
CA VAL A 215 10.08 -2.63 -3.15
C VAL A 215 9.69 -2.65 -1.66
N LEU A 216 8.39 -2.78 -1.37
CA LEU A 216 7.91 -2.78 0.02
C LEU A 216 8.49 -3.95 0.83
N TYR A 217 8.55 -5.14 0.22
CA TYR A 217 9.15 -6.32 0.85
C TYR A 217 10.64 -6.13 1.15
N GLU A 218 11.43 -5.65 0.18
CA GLU A 218 12.87 -5.49 0.35
C GLU A 218 13.22 -4.41 1.38
N VAL A 219 12.53 -3.27 1.37
CA VAL A 219 12.73 -2.22 2.40
C VAL A 219 12.36 -2.75 3.78
N GLY A 220 11.23 -3.46 3.89
CA GLY A 220 10.81 -4.04 5.15
C GLY A 220 11.74 -5.14 5.65
N LEU A 221 12.30 -5.95 4.75
CA LEU A 221 13.29 -6.98 5.09
C LEU A 221 14.60 -6.36 5.59
N ASP A 222 15.07 -5.29 4.94
CA ASP A 222 16.26 -4.56 5.38
C ASP A 222 16.05 -3.96 6.77
N LEU A 223 14.89 -3.32 7.01
CA LEU A 223 14.54 -2.80 8.34
C LEU A 223 14.37 -3.89 9.38
N ALA A 224 13.79 -5.03 8.99
CA ALA A 224 13.57 -6.13 9.90
C ALA A 224 14.87 -6.81 10.39
N ASN A 225 15.95 -6.68 9.62
CA ASN A 225 17.27 -7.25 9.91
C ASN A 225 18.32 -6.19 10.27
N SER A 226 17.90 -4.95 10.57
CA SER A 226 18.78 -3.86 11.01
C SER A 226 18.42 -3.37 12.40
N ARG A 227 19.24 -2.45 12.94
CA ARG A 227 18.93 -1.72 14.17
C ARG A 227 18.40 -0.30 13.90
N ASP A 228 18.24 0.05 12.63
CA ASP A 228 17.78 1.37 12.23
C ASP A 228 16.31 1.60 12.61
N TRP A 229 15.99 2.83 12.88
CA TRP A 229 14.65 3.34 13.04
C TRP A 229 14.48 4.48 12.05
N PRO A 230 13.51 4.38 11.13
CA PRO A 230 13.21 5.51 10.25
C PRO A 230 12.89 6.76 11.06
N ALA A 231 13.37 7.91 10.57
CA ALA A 231 13.18 9.20 11.20
C ALA A 231 12.23 10.08 10.36
N TRP A 232 11.52 10.99 11.07
CA TRP A 232 10.71 12.03 10.44
C TRP A 232 11.59 13.20 9.97
#